data_377c5d527791a2d40cbc9032a893acde
#
_entry.id   377c5d527791a2d40cbc9032a893acde
#
_cell.length_a   1.000
_cell.length_b   1.000
_cell.length_c   1.000
_cell.angle_alpha   90.00
_cell.angle_beta   90.00
_cell.angle_gamma   90.00
#
_symmetry.space_group_name_H-M   'P 1'
#
loop_
_entity.id
_entity.type
_entity.pdbx_description
1 polymer ?
#
loop_
_entity_poly.entity_id
_entity_poly.type
_entity_poly.pdbx_seq_one_letter_code
_entity_poly.pdbx_strand_id
1 'polypeptide(L)'
;MNATQDLLDSREVDFVDIAFDDILPKHYKIEEDLKLWKSTKTGRGPLEPGWLKNDSQPMMCSYKFVSASFEVWGLQTRVEDYVQKVVREVLLVGHRQAVAWLDQWIHMNEADVRQYEQEMSAATNEKVLIQQETEVKAETEEEEQFQTPSALESPNKRGWFNWS
;
A
#
# COMPACT_ATOMS: atom_id res chain seq x y z
N MET A 1 12.09 -21.48 -1.24
CA MET A 1 12.03 -21.77 0.21
C MET A 1 11.28 -23.08 0.39
N ASN A 2 11.84 -24.02 1.09
CA ASN A 2 11.10 -25.25 1.46
C ASN A 2 10.50 -24.99 2.84
N ALA A 3 9.17 -24.85 2.90
CA ALA A 3 8.46 -24.77 4.17
C ALA A 3 8.62 -26.13 4.90
N THR A 4 8.82 -26.09 6.22
CA THR A 4 8.83 -27.29 7.04
C THR A 4 7.44 -27.91 7.11
N GLN A 5 7.34 -29.22 7.35
CA GLN A 5 6.03 -29.90 7.44
C GLN A 5 5.15 -29.28 8.52
N ASP A 6 5.73 -28.94 9.67
CA ASP A 6 4.99 -28.30 10.76
C ASP A 6 4.34 -26.97 10.37
N LEU A 7 5.04 -26.15 9.54
CA LEU A 7 4.50 -24.90 9.00
C LEU A 7 3.38 -25.16 7.99
N LEU A 8 3.49 -26.23 7.23
CA LEU A 8 2.44 -26.63 6.29
C LEU A 8 1.19 -27.16 7.01
N ASP A 9 1.37 -27.84 8.12
CA ASP A 9 0.26 -28.42 8.90
C ASP A 9 -0.49 -27.35 9.72
N SER A 10 0.22 -26.30 10.15
CA SER A 10 -0.36 -25.16 10.90
C SER A 10 -0.90 -24.02 10.04
N ARG A 11 -0.75 -24.11 8.70
CA ARG A 11 -1.18 -23.01 7.82
C ARG A 11 -2.70 -22.88 7.77
N GLU A 12 -3.15 -21.65 7.74
CA GLU A 12 -4.50 -21.29 7.31
C GLU A 12 -4.50 -21.01 5.80
N VAL A 13 -5.54 -21.44 5.09
CA VAL A 13 -5.66 -21.22 3.64
C VAL A 13 -6.78 -20.24 3.39
N ASP A 14 -6.42 -19.13 2.77
CA ASP A 14 -7.37 -18.10 2.34
C ASP A 14 -7.41 -18.04 0.80
N PHE A 15 -8.63 -17.95 0.25
CA PHE A 15 -8.88 -17.82 -1.17
C PHE A 15 -9.25 -16.37 -1.48
N VAL A 16 -8.55 -15.77 -2.43
CA VAL A 16 -8.79 -14.41 -2.86
C VAL A 16 -9.33 -14.40 -4.27
N ASP A 17 -10.58 -13.91 -4.43
CA ASP A 17 -11.18 -13.62 -5.74
C ASP A 17 -10.88 -12.17 -6.12
N ILE A 18 -10.01 -11.98 -7.09
CA ILE A 18 -9.58 -10.65 -7.53
C ILE A 18 -10.71 -9.78 -8.10
N ALA A 19 -11.81 -10.38 -8.55
CA ALA A 19 -12.93 -9.64 -9.12
C ALA A 19 -14.01 -9.31 -8.08
N PHE A 20 -14.30 -10.26 -7.17
CA PHE A 20 -15.50 -10.19 -6.33
C PHE A 20 -15.22 -9.98 -4.85
N ASP A 21 -13.99 -10.18 -4.36
CA ASP A 21 -13.68 -9.85 -2.97
C ASP A 21 -13.77 -8.33 -2.73
N ASP A 22 -14.20 -7.97 -1.54
CA ASP A 22 -14.33 -6.57 -1.16
C ASP A 22 -12.96 -5.87 -1.08
N ILE A 23 -12.94 -4.63 -1.55
CA ILE A 23 -11.78 -3.75 -1.45
C ILE A 23 -12.15 -2.51 -0.64
N LEU A 24 -11.21 -2.02 0.16
CA LEU A 24 -11.44 -0.80 0.92
C LEU A 24 -11.72 0.38 -0.02
N PRO A 25 -12.69 1.25 0.29
CA PRO A 25 -13.08 2.38 -0.57
C PRO A 25 -11.90 3.28 -0.96
N LYS A 26 -10.91 3.44 -0.08
CA LYS A 26 -9.70 4.24 -0.35
C LYS A 26 -8.79 3.65 -1.45
N HIS A 27 -8.93 2.37 -1.76
CA HIS A 27 -8.15 1.67 -2.80
C HIS A 27 -8.98 1.37 -4.05
N TYR A 28 -10.28 1.67 -4.02
CA TYR A 28 -11.15 1.42 -5.16
C TYR A 28 -10.93 2.46 -6.26
N LYS A 29 -10.74 1.95 -7.49
CA LYS A 29 -10.71 2.75 -8.70
C LYS A 29 -11.58 2.05 -9.75
N ILE A 30 -12.44 2.82 -10.39
CA ILE A 30 -13.40 2.27 -11.35
C ILE A 30 -12.72 1.66 -12.58
N GLU A 31 -11.61 2.22 -13.00
CA GLU A 31 -10.79 1.73 -14.11
C GLU A 31 -10.05 0.41 -13.80
N GLU A 32 -9.94 0.05 -12.53
CA GLU A 32 -9.35 -1.18 -12.05
C GLU A 32 -10.41 -2.22 -11.60
N ASP A 33 -11.70 -1.90 -11.72
CA ASP A 33 -12.77 -2.83 -11.39
C ASP A 33 -12.95 -3.88 -12.49
N LEU A 34 -12.50 -5.10 -12.20
CA LEU A 34 -12.51 -6.22 -13.16
C LEU A 34 -13.91 -6.66 -13.57
N LYS A 35 -14.95 -6.25 -12.87
CA LYS A 35 -16.35 -6.47 -13.25
C LYS A 35 -16.80 -5.54 -14.37
N LEU A 36 -16.09 -4.44 -14.59
CA LEU A 36 -16.37 -3.44 -15.62
C LEU A 36 -15.27 -3.41 -16.69
N TRP A 37 -14.07 -3.84 -16.31
CA TRP A 37 -12.88 -3.81 -17.16
C TRP A 37 -12.95 -4.81 -18.33
N LYS A 38 -12.39 -4.39 -19.46
CA LYS A 38 -12.20 -5.26 -20.63
C LYS A 38 -10.89 -4.93 -21.33
N SER A 39 -10.07 -5.95 -21.58
CA SER A 39 -8.85 -5.83 -22.37
C SER A 39 -9.17 -5.58 -23.83
N THR A 40 -8.57 -4.57 -24.42
CA THR A 40 -8.69 -4.27 -25.85
C THR A 40 -7.79 -5.16 -26.71
N LYS A 41 -6.65 -5.60 -26.16
CA LYS A 41 -5.67 -6.43 -26.88
C LYS A 41 -6.01 -7.92 -26.85
N THR A 42 -6.56 -8.41 -25.74
CA THR A 42 -6.84 -9.85 -25.58
C THR A 42 -8.33 -10.18 -25.64
N GLY A 43 -9.21 -9.18 -25.54
CA GLY A 43 -10.65 -9.36 -25.43
C GLY A 43 -11.14 -9.95 -24.10
N ARG A 44 -10.25 -10.16 -23.12
CA ARG A 44 -10.61 -10.66 -21.79
C ARG A 44 -11.44 -9.65 -21.00
N GLY A 45 -12.36 -10.16 -20.17
CA GLY A 45 -13.27 -9.36 -19.34
C GLY A 45 -14.53 -8.91 -20.08
N PRO A 46 -15.47 -8.31 -19.38
CA PRO A 46 -15.57 -8.23 -17.92
C PRO A 46 -15.60 -9.60 -17.23
N LEU A 47 -15.15 -9.68 -15.98
CA LEU A 47 -15.24 -10.91 -15.19
C LEU A 47 -16.62 -11.01 -14.55
N GLU A 48 -17.35 -12.08 -14.88
CA GLU A 48 -18.69 -12.35 -14.37
C GLU A 48 -18.66 -13.31 -13.16
N PRO A 49 -19.70 -13.38 -12.32
CA PRO A 49 -19.76 -14.35 -11.24
C PRO A 49 -19.53 -15.78 -11.76
N GLY A 50 -18.65 -16.51 -11.08
CA GLY A 50 -18.25 -17.86 -11.51
C GLY A 50 -17.19 -17.93 -12.60
N TRP A 51 -16.55 -16.81 -12.95
CA TRP A 51 -15.47 -16.74 -13.93
C TRP A 51 -14.34 -17.75 -13.71
N LEU A 52 -14.08 -18.13 -12.44
CA LEU A 52 -13.08 -19.13 -12.08
C LEU A 52 -13.36 -20.54 -12.62
N LYS A 53 -14.60 -20.82 -13.00
CA LYS A 53 -15.03 -22.13 -13.55
C LYS A 53 -15.14 -22.13 -15.08
N ASN A 54 -14.74 -21.04 -15.72
CA ASN A 54 -14.83 -20.91 -17.17
C ASN A 54 -13.58 -21.50 -17.84
N ASP A 55 -13.70 -22.71 -18.33
CA ASP A 55 -12.62 -23.46 -19.00
C ASP A 55 -12.24 -22.90 -20.39
N SER A 56 -12.94 -21.89 -20.89
CA SER A 56 -12.70 -21.33 -22.23
C SER A 56 -11.40 -20.56 -22.35
N GLN A 57 -10.76 -20.17 -21.27
CA GLN A 57 -9.51 -19.41 -21.26
C GLN A 57 -8.54 -19.95 -20.21
N PRO A 58 -7.21 -19.92 -20.48
CA PRO A 58 -6.21 -20.31 -19.51
C PRO A 58 -6.33 -19.50 -18.23
N MET A 59 -6.41 -20.19 -17.09
CA MET A 59 -6.51 -19.59 -15.77
C MET A 59 -5.17 -19.69 -15.05
N MET A 60 -4.76 -18.61 -14.39
CA MET A 60 -3.57 -18.57 -13.55
C MET A 60 -3.96 -18.46 -12.09
N CYS A 61 -3.29 -19.22 -11.23
CA CYS A 61 -3.41 -19.10 -9.79
C CYS A 61 -2.06 -18.71 -9.19
N SER A 62 -2.04 -17.70 -8.33
CA SER A 62 -0.84 -17.28 -7.60
C SER A 62 -0.92 -17.75 -6.16
N TYR A 63 0.06 -18.53 -5.72
CA TYR A 63 0.19 -18.97 -4.34
C TYR A 63 1.17 -18.08 -3.60
N LYS A 64 0.74 -17.54 -2.46
CA LYS A 64 1.59 -16.75 -1.57
C LYS A 64 1.63 -17.42 -0.20
N PHE A 65 2.82 -17.58 0.34
CA PHE A 65 3.01 -18.00 1.72
C PHE A 65 3.42 -16.77 2.53
N VAL A 66 2.61 -16.43 3.52
CA VAL A 66 2.85 -15.28 4.41
C VAL A 66 3.04 -15.79 5.82
N SER A 67 4.13 -15.40 6.45
CA SER A 67 4.39 -15.66 7.86
C SER A 67 4.62 -14.32 8.56
N ALA A 68 3.89 -14.08 9.63
CA ALA A 68 4.06 -12.91 10.50
C ALA A 68 4.42 -13.40 11.90
N SER A 69 5.43 -12.82 12.52
CA SER A 69 5.83 -13.10 13.90
C SER A 69 6.14 -11.79 14.62
N PHE A 70 5.54 -11.60 15.78
CA PHE A 70 5.75 -10.40 16.61
C PHE A 70 5.85 -10.78 18.08
N GLU A 71 7.06 -10.86 18.60
CA GLU A 71 7.36 -11.43 19.93
C GLU A 71 7.26 -10.37 21.05
N VAL A 72 6.12 -9.65 21.16
CA VAL A 72 5.85 -8.73 22.24
C VAL A 72 4.64 -9.19 23.04
N TRP A 73 4.85 -9.49 24.31
CA TRP A 73 3.82 -10.01 25.19
C TRP A 73 2.61 -9.06 25.28
N GLY A 74 1.41 -9.63 25.14
CA GLY A 74 0.13 -8.92 25.19
C GLY A 74 -0.27 -8.21 23.89
N LEU A 75 0.62 -8.06 22.89
CA LEU A 75 0.34 -7.42 21.60
C LEU A 75 0.48 -8.37 20.42
N GLN A 76 1.12 -9.51 20.61
CA GLN A 76 1.50 -10.45 19.56
C GLN A 76 0.34 -10.74 18.59
N THR A 77 -0.72 -11.36 19.05
CA THR A 77 -1.85 -11.78 18.21
C THR A 77 -2.46 -10.61 17.43
N ARG A 78 -2.65 -9.46 18.10
CA ARG A 78 -3.25 -8.28 17.43
C ARG A 78 -2.41 -7.74 16.30
N VAL A 79 -1.09 -7.73 16.48
CA VAL A 79 -0.16 -7.23 15.46
C VAL A 79 -0.04 -8.23 14.32
N GLU A 80 0.07 -9.51 14.61
CA GLU A 80 0.14 -10.59 13.62
C GLU A 80 -1.12 -10.63 12.75
N ASP A 81 -2.32 -10.60 13.34
CA ASP A 81 -3.60 -10.54 12.64
C ASP A 81 -3.71 -9.28 11.76
N TYR A 82 -3.29 -8.14 12.29
CA TYR A 82 -3.29 -6.89 11.55
C TYR A 82 -2.38 -6.95 10.32
N VAL A 83 -1.15 -7.46 10.50
CA VAL A 83 -0.19 -7.59 9.40
C VAL A 83 -0.72 -8.52 8.32
N GLN A 84 -1.27 -9.67 8.69
CA GLN A 84 -1.86 -10.62 7.73
C GLN A 84 -3.00 -9.99 6.95
N LYS A 85 -3.89 -9.27 7.63
CA LYS A 85 -5.00 -8.55 6.99
C LYS A 85 -4.49 -7.50 5.99
N VAL A 86 -3.51 -6.69 6.37
CA VAL A 86 -2.93 -5.66 5.49
C VAL A 86 -2.26 -6.30 4.27
N VAL A 87 -1.50 -7.38 4.48
CA VAL A 87 -0.84 -8.10 3.37
C VAL A 87 -1.90 -8.67 2.40
N ARG A 88 -2.99 -9.25 2.91
CA ARG A 88 -4.10 -9.73 2.08
C ARG A 88 -4.68 -8.62 1.21
N GLU A 89 -4.97 -7.47 1.81
CA GLU A 89 -5.51 -6.29 1.10
C GLU A 89 -4.57 -5.80 0.02
N VAL A 90 -3.28 -5.67 0.32
CA VAL A 90 -2.26 -5.24 -0.65
C VAL A 90 -2.14 -6.23 -1.81
N LEU A 91 -2.14 -7.53 -1.52
CA LEU A 91 -2.09 -8.57 -2.55
C LEU A 91 -3.34 -8.55 -3.44
N LEU A 92 -4.54 -8.37 -2.87
CA LEU A 92 -5.79 -8.27 -3.63
C LEU A 92 -5.74 -7.07 -4.59
N VAL A 93 -5.35 -5.89 -4.09
CA VAL A 93 -5.22 -4.67 -4.91
C VAL A 93 -4.19 -4.87 -6.01
N GLY A 94 -2.99 -5.36 -5.68
CA GLY A 94 -1.91 -5.55 -6.65
C GLY A 94 -2.27 -6.54 -7.77
N HIS A 95 -2.95 -7.65 -7.43
CA HIS A 95 -3.38 -8.62 -8.45
C HIS A 95 -4.51 -8.06 -9.33
N ARG A 96 -5.43 -7.28 -8.75
CA ARG A 96 -6.49 -6.60 -9.50
C ARG A 96 -5.90 -5.61 -10.50
N GLN A 97 -4.94 -4.80 -10.06
CA GLN A 97 -4.20 -3.87 -10.92
C GLN A 97 -3.42 -4.59 -12.02
N ALA A 98 -2.72 -5.67 -11.68
CA ALA A 98 -1.96 -6.43 -12.67
C ALA A 98 -2.85 -6.92 -13.83
N VAL A 99 -4.09 -7.35 -13.52
CA VAL A 99 -5.05 -7.75 -14.56
C VAL A 99 -5.63 -6.54 -15.30
N ALA A 100 -5.99 -5.47 -14.58
CA ALA A 100 -6.53 -4.26 -15.20
C ALA A 100 -5.54 -3.61 -16.18
N TRP A 101 -4.24 -3.73 -15.91
CA TRP A 101 -3.16 -3.21 -16.77
C TRP A 101 -2.64 -4.23 -17.78
N LEU A 102 -3.37 -5.32 -18.00
CA LEU A 102 -2.98 -6.40 -18.92
C LEU A 102 -2.52 -5.87 -20.30
N ASP A 103 -3.23 -4.91 -20.85
CA ASP A 103 -2.92 -4.32 -22.15
C ASP A 103 -1.57 -3.59 -22.20
N GLN A 104 -1.01 -3.22 -21.06
CA GLN A 104 0.29 -2.56 -20.98
C GLN A 104 1.44 -3.57 -21.06
N TRP A 105 1.30 -4.72 -20.39
CA TRP A 105 2.41 -5.65 -20.21
C TRP A 105 2.32 -6.96 -21.00
N ILE A 106 1.16 -7.30 -21.59
CA ILE A 106 0.94 -8.62 -22.23
C ILE A 106 1.92 -8.92 -23.37
N HIS A 107 2.52 -7.91 -23.98
CA HIS A 107 3.48 -8.07 -25.07
C HIS A 107 4.93 -7.85 -24.63
N MET A 108 5.18 -7.55 -23.37
CA MET A 108 6.52 -7.36 -22.86
C MET A 108 7.26 -8.70 -22.80
N ASN A 109 8.47 -8.70 -23.30
CA ASN A 109 9.42 -9.77 -23.08
C ASN A 109 10.21 -9.53 -21.78
N GLU A 110 11.07 -10.46 -21.37
CA GLU A 110 11.82 -10.34 -20.14
C GLU A 110 12.72 -9.08 -20.10
N ALA A 111 13.33 -8.72 -21.21
CA ALA A 111 14.18 -7.53 -21.28
C ALA A 111 13.36 -6.23 -21.11
N ASP A 112 12.17 -6.17 -21.73
CA ASP A 112 11.25 -5.04 -21.58
C ASP A 112 10.80 -4.88 -20.10
N VAL A 113 10.49 -5.99 -19.44
CA VAL A 113 10.11 -5.98 -18.01
C VAL A 113 11.27 -5.48 -17.15
N ARG A 114 12.50 -5.95 -17.41
CA ARG A 114 13.69 -5.50 -16.65
C ARG A 114 13.97 -4.01 -16.85
N GLN A 115 13.83 -3.52 -18.06
CA GLN A 115 13.98 -2.10 -18.33
C GLN A 115 12.90 -1.28 -17.58
N TYR A 116 11.65 -1.71 -17.66
CA TYR A 116 10.54 -1.05 -16.96
C TYR A 116 10.75 -1.04 -15.43
N GLU A 117 11.21 -2.16 -14.85
CA GLU A 117 11.55 -2.24 -13.43
C GLU A 117 12.62 -1.20 -13.03
N GLN A 118 13.66 -1.02 -13.85
CA GLN A 118 14.71 -0.05 -13.60
C GLN A 118 14.19 1.39 -13.67
N GLU A 119 13.38 1.70 -14.68
CA GLU A 119 12.78 3.03 -14.85
C GLU A 119 11.84 3.37 -13.70
N MET A 120 10.99 2.44 -13.30
CA MET A 120 10.06 2.62 -12.19
C MET A 120 10.77 2.73 -10.84
N SER A 121 11.81 1.95 -10.63
CA SER A 121 12.65 2.03 -9.42
C SER A 121 13.33 3.39 -9.32
N ALA A 122 13.92 3.88 -10.41
CA ALA A 122 14.55 5.19 -10.45
C ALA A 122 13.53 6.33 -10.16
N ALA A 123 12.37 6.30 -10.82
CA ALA A 123 11.32 7.28 -10.62
C ALA A 123 10.72 7.24 -9.20
N THR A 124 10.64 6.07 -8.59
CA THR A 124 10.17 5.91 -7.21
C THR A 124 11.19 6.47 -6.22
N ASN A 125 12.47 6.16 -6.41
CA ASN A 125 13.55 6.66 -5.55
C ASN A 125 13.63 8.18 -5.62
N GLU A 126 13.49 8.78 -6.80
CA GLU A 126 13.45 10.24 -6.96
C GLU A 126 12.28 10.86 -6.17
N LYS A 127 11.08 10.29 -6.27
CA LYS A 127 9.92 10.77 -5.51
C LYS A 127 10.13 10.67 -3.99
N VAL A 128 10.72 9.58 -3.52
CA VAL A 128 11.03 9.40 -2.08
C VAL A 128 12.04 10.45 -1.61
N LEU A 129 13.09 10.73 -2.39
CA LEU A 129 14.08 11.76 -2.05
C LEU A 129 13.44 13.15 -1.96
N ILE A 130 12.61 13.52 -2.94
CA ILE A 130 11.90 14.81 -2.94
C ILE A 130 10.97 14.91 -1.71
N GLN A 131 10.26 13.83 -1.37
CA GLN A 131 9.39 13.81 -0.21
C GLN A 131 10.18 13.99 1.10
N GLN A 132 11.29 13.28 1.26
CA GLN A 132 12.18 13.41 2.43
C GLN A 132 12.74 14.84 2.56
N GLU A 133 13.20 15.44 1.45
CA GLU A 133 13.67 16.82 1.46
C GLU A 133 12.58 17.83 1.85
N THR A 134 11.33 17.55 1.45
CA THR A 134 10.19 18.40 1.78
C THR A 134 9.81 18.27 3.26
N GLU A 135 9.83 17.06 3.80
CA GLU A 135 9.57 16.79 5.22
C GLU A 135 10.64 17.45 6.10
N VAL A 136 11.94 17.31 5.77
CA VAL A 136 13.04 17.93 6.52
C VAL A 136 12.93 19.45 6.50
N LYS A 137 12.55 20.06 5.37
CA LYS A 137 12.34 21.51 5.30
C LYS A 137 11.17 21.97 6.18
N ALA A 138 10.06 21.24 6.16
CA ALA A 138 8.90 21.55 7.00
C ALA A 138 9.23 21.48 8.50
N GLU A 139 9.96 20.44 8.93
CA GLU A 139 10.43 20.32 10.32
C GLU A 139 11.37 21.45 10.72
N THR A 140 12.28 21.87 9.82
CA THR A 140 13.21 22.97 10.08
C THR A 140 12.49 24.31 10.22
N GLU A 141 11.47 24.56 9.38
CA GLU A 141 10.66 25.79 9.44
C GLU A 141 9.80 25.84 10.70
N GLU A 142 9.29 24.71 11.19
CA GLU A 142 8.55 24.62 12.46
C GLU A 142 9.49 24.88 13.67
N GLU A 143 10.71 24.36 13.66
CA GLU A 143 11.69 24.61 14.71
C GLU A 143 12.14 26.08 14.74
N GLU A 144 12.35 26.73 13.59
CA GLU A 144 12.67 28.15 13.52
C GLU A 144 11.55 29.05 14.02
N GLN A 145 10.29 28.72 13.74
CA GLN A 145 9.13 29.46 14.26
C GLN A 145 8.98 29.33 15.77
N PHE A 146 9.36 28.21 16.35
CA PHE A 146 9.33 28.00 17.80
C PHE A 146 10.47 28.71 18.56
N GLN A 147 11.59 29.01 17.87
CA GLN A 147 12.76 29.67 18.45
C GLN A 147 12.73 31.21 18.37
N THR A 148 11.75 31.82 17.72
CA THR A 148 11.59 33.29 17.78
C THR A 148 11.02 33.69 19.12
N PRO A 149 11.79 34.36 20.02
CA PRO A 149 11.26 34.84 21.28
C PRO A 149 10.25 35.95 20.99
N SER A 150 9.00 35.73 21.36
CA SER A 150 8.02 36.80 21.46
C SER A 150 8.60 37.86 22.40
N ALA A 151 8.93 39.01 21.85
CA ALA A 151 9.32 40.18 22.65
C ALA A 151 8.13 40.55 23.54
N LEU A 152 8.18 40.06 24.76
CA LEU A 152 7.30 40.52 25.84
C LEU A 152 7.61 41.98 26.11
N GLU A 153 6.81 42.86 25.56
CA GLU A 153 6.68 44.23 26.07
C GLU A 153 6.29 44.15 27.55
N SER A 154 7.22 44.53 28.40
CA SER A 154 6.97 44.66 29.83
C SER A 154 6.03 45.85 30.08
N PRO A 155 4.89 45.66 30.74
CA PRO A 155 4.05 46.78 31.13
C PRO A 155 4.75 47.59 32.22
N ASN A 156 5.01 48.85 31.93
CA ASN A 156 5.54 49.92 32.79
C ASN A 156 4.73 49.98 34.10
N LYS A 157 5.29 49.48 35.20
CA LYS A 157 4.75 49.67 36.54
C LYS A 157 5.01 51.09 37.02
N ARG A 158 4.06 52.01 36.82
CA ARG A 158 3.98 53.23 37.61
C ARG A 158 3.37 52.89 38.98
N GLY A 159 4.15 53.14 40.02
CA GLY A 159 3.77 52.86 41.36
C GLY A 159 2.61 53.73 41.89
N TRP A 160 1.82 53.11 42.71
CA TRP A 160 0.88 53.78 43.62
C TRP A 160 1.01 53.10 44.98
N PHE A 161 1.82 53.71 45.82
CA PHE A 161 1.69 53.55 47.27
C PHE A 161 1.87 54.93 47.89
N ASN A 162 0.79 55.48 48.35
CA ASN A 162 0.82 56.59 49.29
C ASN A 162 -0.03 56.19 50.49
N TRP A 163 0.60 56.03 51.64
CA TRP A 163 -0.03 55.90 52.93
C TRP A 163 0.15 57.20 53.69
N SER A 164 -1.01 57.78 54.12
CA SER A 164 -1.09 58.66 55.28
C SER A 164 -2.34 58.25 56.03
#